data_b2197473e7a4992d8bc5923a75918142
#
_entry.id   b2197473e7a4992d8bc5923a75918142
#
_cell.length_a   1.000
_cell.length_b   1.000
_cell.length_c   1.000
_cell.angle_alpha   90.00
_cell.angle_beta   90.00
_cell.angle_gamma   90.00
#
_symmetry.space_group_name_H-M   'P 1'
#
loop_
_entity.id
_entity.type
_entity.pdbx_description
1 polymer ?
#
loop_
_entity_poly.entity_id
_entity_poly.type
_entity_poly.pdbx_seq_one_letter_code
_entity_poly.pdbx_strand_id
1 'polypeptide(L)'
;TTATPMYARVEPICSTASILYKMYKEAGFEVTKEIWTMMLACILSDSLLFRSATTTKEDIFLAEELKQITEITDLDAFAMPMFHAKSDLGDMEIEKVIKYDYKEFDFNGKKAGIGTLETTNPDYALGRKEEILIGLENIKNNDNLDFILLSVVDIIWEKNTSIVLDWSDSEIIETVFDTKVENNLADLKNRLSRKKQVVPDLTNYFNK
;
A
#
# COMPACT_ATOMS: atom_id res chain seq x y z
N THR A 1 -7.67 23.43 14.52
CA THR A 1 -8.66 23.16 15.57
C THR A 1 -10.00 23.75 15.14
N THR A 2 -11.02 22.90 14.98
CA THR A 2 -12.39 23.35 14.69
C THR A 2 -13.02 23.93 15.96
N ALA A 3 -13.60 25.14 15.86
CA ALA A 3 -14.31 25.78 16.95
C ALA A 3 -15.72 25.19 17.21
N THR A 4 -16.21 24.34 16.33
CA THR A 4 -17.55 23.72 16.40
C THR A 4 -17.42 22.21 16.63
N PRO A 5 -18.25 21.62 17.49
CA PRO A 5 -18.33 20.16 17.65
C PRO A 5 -18.59 19.49 16.31
N MET A 6 -17.84 18.40 16.03
CA MET A 6 -18.03 17.61 14.82
C MET A 6 -18.22 16.15 15.24
N TYR A 7 -19.06 15.46 14.51
CA TYR A 7 -19.14 13.99 14.64
C TYR A 7 -17.90 13.36 14.01
N ALA A 8 -17.24 12.48 14.74
CA ALA A 8 -16.12 11.70 14.22
C ALA A 8 -16.28 10.24 14.69
N ARG A 9 -16.09 9.30 13.76
CA ARG A 9 -16.03 7.87 14.04
C ARG A 9 -14.71 7.33 13.52
N VAL A 10 -13.91 6.76 14.41
CA VAL A 10 -12.58 6.21 14.09
C VAL A 10 -12.51 4.81 14.67
N GLU A 11 -12.14 3.84 13.84
CA GLU A 11 -12.04 2.44 14.23
C GLU A 11 -10.75 1.82 13.68
N PRO A 12 -10.16 0.83 14.38
CA PRO A 12 -8.95 0.15 13.91
C PRO A 12 -9.29 -0.92 12.86
N ILE A 13 -9.78 -0.49 11.71
CA ILE A 13 -10.27 -1.31 10.60
C ILE A 13 -9.56 -0.93 9.31
N CYS A 14 -9.47 -1.80 8.31
CA CYS A 14 -8.64 -1.54 7.13
C CYS A 14 -9.26 -0.51 6.19
N SER A 15 -10.59 -0.50 6.04
CA SER A 15 -11.29 0.36 5.08
C SER A 15 -12.29 1.29 5.76
N THR A 16 -12.31 2.56 5.34
CA THR A 16 -13.36 3.50 5.73
C THR A 16 -14.75 3.03 5.28
N ALA A 17 -14.83 2.27 4.19
CA ALA A 17 -16.08 1.69 3.71
C ALA A 17 -16.71 0.71 4.73
N SER A 18 -15.88 0.00 5.50
CA SER A 18 -16.35 -0.84 6.61
C SER A 18 -17.06 -0.02 7.70
N ILE A 19 -16.52 1.16 8.03
CA ILE A 19 -17.14 2.08 8.99
C ILE A 19 -18.47 2.61 8.42
N LEU A 20 -18.47 3.04 7.16
CA LEU A 20 -19.69 3.55 6.50
C LEU A 20 -20.77 2.48 6.42
N TYR A 21 -20.43 1.24 6.07
CA TYR A 21 -21.38 0.13 6.06
C TYR A 21 -22.08 -0.01 7.41
N LYS A 22 -21.32 -0.03 8.52
CA LYS A 22 -21.88 -0.12 9.88
C LYS A 22 -22.79 1.06 10.19
N MET A 23 -22.38 2.28 9.82
CA MET A 23 -23.18 3.49 10.04
C MET A 23 -24.53 3.43 9.30
N TYR A 24 -24.54 2.97 8.04
CA TYR A 24 -25.79 2.82 7.29
C TYR A 24 -26.70 1.77 7.92
N LYS A 25 -26.13 0.63 8.35
CA LYS A 25 -26.89 -0.43 9.04
C LYS A 25 -27.47 0.06 10.37
N GLU A 26 -26.70 0.79 11.18
CA GLU A 26 -27.12 1.35 12.46
C GLU A 26 -28.23 2.40 12.30
N ALA A 27 -28.14 3.22 11.26
CA ALA A 27 -29.11 4.26 10.97
C ALA A 27 -30.41 3.75 10.30
N GLY A 28 -30.40 2.51 9.82
CA GLY A 28 -31.53 1.90 9.13
C GLY A 28 -31.86 2.54 7.78
N PHE A 29 -30.87 3.17 7.12
CA PHE A 29 -31.08 3.74 5.80
C PHE A 29 -31.16 2.66 4.72
N GLU A 30 -32.11 2.82 3.81
CA GLU A 30 -32.13 2.04 2.58
C GLU A 30 -31.01 2.52 1.65
N VAL A 31 -30.19 1.58 1.21
CA VAL A 31 -29.02 1.83 0.34
C VAL A 31 -29.16 0.96 -0.89
N THR A 32 -28.88 1.52 -2.06
CA THR A 32 -28.97 0.77 -3.32
C THR A 32 -27.87 -0.28 -3.44
N LYS A 33 -28.13 -1.30 -4.27
CA LYS A 33 -27.18 -2.38 -4.52
C LYS A 33 -25.83 -1.86 -5.08
N GLU A 34 -25.89 -0.80 -5.89
CA GLU A 34 -24.68 -0.16 -6.46
C GLU A 34 -23.79 0.41 -5.37
N ILE A 35 -24.35 1.08 -4.37
CA ILE A 35 -23.58 1.65 -3.24
C ILE A 35 -22.97 0.53 -2.41
N TRP A 36 -23.72 -0.54 -2.13
CA TRP A 36 -23.18 -1.72 -1.44
C TRP A 36 -22.03 -2.36 -2.24
N THR A 37 -22.17 -2.42 -3.57
CA THR A 37 -21.13 -2.94 -4.46
C THR A 37 -19.86 -2.06 -4.41
N MET A 38 -20.01 -0.74 -4.39
CA MET A 38 -18.87 0.16 -4.23
C MET A 38 -18.20 0.01 -2.87
N MET A 39 -18.95 -0.16 -1.78
CA MET A 39 -18.35 -0.40 -0.45
C MET A 39 -17.59 -1.72 -0.42
N LEU A 40 -18.13 -2.78 -1.01
CA LEU A 40 -17.43 -4.05 -1.15
C LEU A 40 -16.13 -3.88 -1.95
N ALA A 41 -16.17 -3.18 -3.08
CA ALA A 41 -15.00 -2.88 -3.89
C ALA A 41 -13.91 -2.14 -3.09
N CYS A 42 -14.29 -1.13 -2.28
CA CYS A 42 -13.36 -0.41 -1.42
C CYS A 42 -12.72 -1.33 -0.36
N ILE A 43 -13.51 -2.18 0.31
CA ILE A 43 -12.99 -3.11 1.32
C ILE A 43 -11.98 -4.08 0.67
N LEU A 44 -12.32 -4.66 -0.48
CA LEU A 44 -11.46 -5.59 -1.19
C LEU A 44 -10.17 -4.91 -1.69
N SER A 45 -10.26 -3.67 -2.17
CA SER A 45 -9.11 -2.88 -2.61
C SER A 45 -8.18 -2.55 -1.45
N ASP A 46 -8.70 -2.00 -0.33
CA ASP A 46 -7.91 -1.58 0.82
C ASP A 46 -7.27 -2.77 1.56
N SER A 47 -7.95 -3.92 1.57
CA SER A 47 -7.49 -5.16 2.19
C SER A 47 -6.59 -6.00 1.26
N LEU A 48 -6.40 -5.63 0.00
CA LEU A 48 -5.74 -6.43 -1.03
C LEU A 48 -6.33 -7.86 -1.10
N LEU A 49 -7.64 -7.95 -1.22
CA LEU A 49 -8.35 -9.24 -1.11
C LEU A 49 -7.97 -10.00 0.17
N PHE A 50 -7.99 -9.29 1.29
CA PHE A 50 -7.67 -9.79 2.64
C PHE A 50 -6.20 -10.19 2.88
N ARG A 51 -5.28 -9.89 1.95
CA ARG A 51 -3.83 -10.18 2.06
C ARG A 51 -3.07 -9.09 2.83
N SER A 52 -3.64 -7.90 2.95
CA SER A 52 -2.99 -6.78 3.67
C SER A 52 -2.88 -7.06 5.16
N ALA A 53 -1.73 -6.74 5.76
CA ALA A 53 -1.54 -6.78 7.20
C ALA A 53 -2.45 -5.80 7.99
N THR A 54 -3.16 -4.91 7.29
CA THR A 54 -4.17 -4.02 7.89
C THR A 54 -5.54 -4.66 8.00
N THR A 55 -5.78 -5.77 7.29
CA THR A 55 -7.05 -6.49 7.30
C THR A 55 -7.41 -7.00 8.68
N THR A 56 -8.64 -6.78 9.09
CA THR A 56 -9.18 -7.31 10.33
C THR A 56 -10.20 -8.42 10.07
N LYS A 57 -10.51 -9.20 11.10
CA LYS A 57 -11.59 -10.19 11.01
C LYS A 57 -12.95 -9.55 10.73
N GLU A 58 -13.12 -8.31 11.19
CA GLU A 58 -14.34 -7.54 10.97
C GLU A 58 -14.46 -7.14 9.49
N ASP A 59 -13.38 -6.72 8.83
CA ASP A 59 -13.41 -6.41 7.39
C ASP A 59 -13.85 -7.62 6.57
N ILE A 60 -13.33 -8.80 6.89
CA ILE A 60 -13.69 -10.06 6.22
C ILE A 60 -15.20 -10.35 6.44
N PHE A 61 -15.67 -10.23 7.67
CA PHE A 61 -17.07 -10.45 8.00
C PHE A 61 -18.00 -9.50 7.24
N LEU A 62 -17.69 -8.21 7.22
CA LEU A 62 -18.48 -7.19 6.52
C LEU A 62 -18.46 -7.39 4.99
N ALA A 63 -17.34 -7.82 4.43
CA ALA A 63 -17.25 -8.15 3.03
C ALA A 63 -18.12 -9.36 2.65
N GLU A 64 -18.18 -10.38 3.51
CA GLU A 64 -19.08 -11.53 3.29
C GLU A 64 -20.56 -11.15 3.40
N GLU A 65 -20.95 -10.24 4.31
CA GLU A 65 -22.32 -9.70 4.33
C GLU A 65 -22.62 -8.93 3.03
N LEU A 66 -21.70 -8.05 2.59
CA LEU A 66 -21.87 -7.29 1.36
C LEU A 66 -21.91 -8.19 0.12
N LYS A 67 -21.11 -9.26 0.08
CA LYS A 67 -21.16 -10.28 -0.96
C LYS A 67 -22.56 -10.87 -1.13
N GLN A 68 -23.22 -11.19 -0.01
CA GLN A 68 -24.60 -11.72 -0.03
C GLN A 68 -25.60 -10.67 -0.51
N ILE A 69 -25.52 -9.43 -0.02
CA ILE A 69 -26.41 -8.32 -0.40
C ILE A 69 -26.26 -7.99 -1.90
N THR A 70 -25.03 -8.02 -2.40
CA THR A 70 -24.71 -7.67 -3.81
C THR A 70 -24.88 -8.85 -4.76
N GLU A 71 -25.09 -10.06 -4.25
CA GLU A 71 -25.18 -11.31 -5.03
C GLU A 71 -23.90 -11.61 -5.83
N ILE A 72 -22.75 -11.04 -5.40
CA ILE A 72 -21.44 -11.35 -5.98
C ILE A 72 -20.97 -12.67 -5.39
N THR A 73 -20.82 -13.69 -6.23
CA THR A 73 -20.49 -15.06 -5.76
C THR A 73 -18.99 -15.30 -5.65
N ASP A 74 -18.18 -14.60 -6.45
CA ASP A 74 -16.74 -14.75 -6.53
C ASP A 74 -16.04 -13.40 -6.31
N LEU A 75 -15.42 -13.22 -5.14
CA LEU A 75 -14.75 -11.98 -4.76
C LEU A 75 -13.43 -11.79 -5.54
N ASP A 76 -12.73 -12.87 -5.87
CA ASP A 76 -11.51 -12.80 -6.67
C ASP A 76 -11.84 -12.33 -8.10
N ALA A 77 -12.80 -12.96 -8.74
CA ALA A 77 -13.25 -12.57 -10.09
C ALA A 77 -13.79 -11.12 -10.12
N PHE A 78 -14.40 -10.65 -9.02
CA PHE A 78 -14.89 -9.27 -8.91
C PHE A 78 -13.75 -8.26 -8.69
N ALA A 79 -12.76 -8.59 -7.86
CA ALA A 79 -11.70 -7.66 -7.46
C ALA A 79 -10.53 -7.60 -8.47
N MET A 80 -10.20 -8.72 -9.12
CA MET A 80 -9.04 -8.78 -10.02
C MET A 80 -9.05 -7.73 -11.14
N PRO A 81 -10.16 -7.42 -11.82
CA PRO A 81 -10.20 -6.34 -12.80
C PRO A 81 -9.82 -4.97 -12.22
N MET A 82 -10.18 -4.68 -10.98
CA MET A 82 -9.80 -3.42 -10.29
C MET A 82 -8.28 -3.36 -10.05
N PHE A 83 -7.69 -4.46 -9.60
CA PHE A 83 -6.24 -4.52 -9.39
C PHE A 83 -5.46 -4.44 -10.69
N HIS A 84 -5.92 -5.10 -11.75
CA HIS A 84 -5.31 -4.97 -13.07
C HIS A 84 -5.40 -3.53 -13.60
N ALA A 85 -6.55 -2.88 -13.48
CA ALA A 85 -6.71 -1.49 -13.88
C ALA A 85 -5.82 -0.53 -13.09
N LYS A 86 -5.67 -0.76 -11.77
CA LYS A 86 -4.75 0.01 -10.89
C LYS A 86 -3.28 -0.22 -11.27
N SER A 87 -2.95 -1.40 -11.78
CA SER A 87 -1.59 -1.79 -12.15
C SER A 87 -1.20 -1.37 -13.56
N ASP A 88 -2.16 -0.99 -14.39
CA ASP A 88 -1.91 -0.48 -15.75
C ASP A 88 -1.59 1.01 -15.68
N LEU A 89 -0.31 1.32 -15.54
CA LEU A 89 0.20 2.69 -15.46
C LEU A 89 0.60 3.26 -16.84
N GLY A 90 0.49 2.48 -17.91
CA GLY A 90 0.80 2.90 -19.28
C GLY A 90 2.19 3.56 -19.38
N ASP A 91 2.27 4.70 -20.08
CA ASP A 91 3.50 5.49 -20.26
C ASP A 91 3.70 6.54 -19.14
N MET A 92 3.27 6.25 -17.91
CA MET A 92 3.40 7.18 -16.80
C MET A 92 4.87 7.59 -16.59
N GLU A 93 5.09 8.88 -16.37
CA GLU A 93 6.42 9.43 -16.03
C GLU A 93 6.98 8.79 -14.77
N ILE A 94 8.26 8.49 -14.75
CA ILE A 94 8.93 7.75 -13.67
C ILE A 94 8.72 8.38 -12.30
N GLU A 95 8.85 9.70 -12.18
CA GLU A 95 8.63 10.36 -10.89
C GLU A 95 7.19 10.18 -10.37
N LYS A 96 6.21 10.15 -11.27
CA LYS A 96 4.82 9.87 -10.90
C LYS A 96 4.62 8.41 -10.49
N VAL A 97 5.33 7.46 -11.13
CA VAL A 97 5.32 6.05 -10.73
C VAL A 97 5.90 5.90 -9.31
N ILE A 98 7.05 6.52 -9.03
CA ILE A 98 7.68 6.47 -7.71
C ILE A 98 6.81 7.14 -6.65
N LYS A 99 6.20 8.29 -6.98
CA LYS A 99 5.34 9.07 -6.08
C LYS A 99 3.87 8.63 -6.09
N TYR A 100 3.51 7.53 -6.72
CA TYR A 100 2.13 7.05 -6.84
C TYR A 100 1.47 6.77 -5.47
N ASP A 101 2.16 6.02 -4.60
CA ASP A 101 1.89 5.95 -3.15
C ASP A 101 3.21 6.15 -2.40
N TYR A 102 3.60 7.41 -2.22
CA TYR A 102 4.85 7.83 -1.61
C TYR A 102 4.59 8.59 -0.33
N LYS A 103 5.44 8.36 0.67
CA LYS A 103 5.43 9.12 1.92
C LYS A 103 6.85 9.36 2.41
N GLU A 104 7.01 10.53 3.01
CA GLU A 104 8.22 10.90 3.74
C GLU A 104 8.07 10.59 5.23
N PHE A 105 9.17 10.19 5.83
CA PHE A 105 9.27 9.87 7.26
C PHE A 105 10.51 10.53 7.82
N ASP A 106 10.46 10.91 9.09
CA ASP A 106 11.61 11.30 9.89
C ASP A 106 11.90 10.18 10.90
N PHE A 107 13.07 9.60 10.79
CA PHE A 107 13.56 8.57 11.68
C PHE A 107 14.71 9.15 12.52
N ASN A 108 14.39 9.81 13.64
CA ASN A 108 15.38 10.39 14.55
C ASN A 108 16.32 11.39 13.84
N GLY A 109 15.76 12.28 13.01
CA GLY A 109 16.48 13.29 12.23
C GLY A 109 17.00 12.79 10.88
N LYS A 110 16.77 11.53 10.53
CA LYS A 110 17.05 10.97 9.20
C LYS A 110 15.80 11.00 8.34
N LYS A 111 15.83 11.77 7.26
CA LYS A 111 14.70 11.89 6.33
C LYS A 111 14.70 10.75 5.34
N ALA A 112 13.58 10.06 5.25
CA ALA A 112 13.41 8.92 4.35
C ALA A 112 12.20 9.08 3.45
N GLY A 113 12.34 8.74 2.17
CA GLY A 113 11.27 8.62 1.20
C GLY A 113 10.94 7.16 0.92
N ILE A 114 9.69 6.74 1.10
CA ILE A 114 9.27 5.36 0.89
C ILE A 114 8.07 5.34 -0.06
N GLY A 115 8.33 4.92 -1.30
CA GLY A 115 7.31 4.62 -2.29
C GLY A 115 6.84 3.17 -2.18
N THR A 116 5.57 2.94 -2.49
CA THR A 116 5.00 1.58 -2.60
C THR A 116 4.15 1.51 -3.85
N LEU A 117 4.48 0.58 -4.73
CA LEU A 117 3.71 0.25 -5.90
C LEU A 117 3.07 -1.13 -5.72
N GLU A 118 1.82 -1.16 -5.30
CA GLU A 118 1.01 -2.37 -5.25
C GLU A 118 0.53 -2.71 -6.66
N THR A 119 0.88 -3.89 -7.15
CA THR A 119 0.64 -4.24 -8.56
C THR A 119 0.35 -5.73 -8.75
N THR A 120 -0.38 -6.06 -9.81
CA THR A 120 -0.51 -7.42 -10.36
C THR A 120 0.49 -7.68 -11.48
N ASN A 121 1.28 -6.66 -11.86
CA ASN A 121 2.29 -6.72 -12.92
C ASN A 121 3.60 -6.08 -12.43
N PRO A 122 4.37 -6.77 -11.56
CA PRO A 122 5.62 -6.24 -11.04
C PRO A 122 6.66 -5.98 -12.14
N ASP A 123 6.62 -6.69 -13.25
CA ASP A 123 7.55 -6.55 -14.37
C ASP A 123 7.47 -5.15 -15.02
N TYR A 124 6.34 -4.46 -14.90
CA TYR A 124 6.23 -3.06 -15.36
C TYR A 124 7.28 -2.15 -14.70
N ALA A 125 7.40 -2.22 -13.37
CA ALA A 125 8.37 -1.41 -12.64
C ALA A 125 9.78 -2.02 -12.67
N LEU A 126 9.90 -3.34 -12.50
CA LEU A 126 11.18 -4.02 -12.46
C LEU A 126 11.90 -3.97 -13.82
N GLY A 127 11.16 -4.02 -14.93
CA GLY A 127 11.69 -3.84 -16.27
C GLY A 127 12.16 -2.41 -16.57
N ARG A 128 11.65 -1.42 -15.83
CA ARG A 128 12.06 0.00 -15.92
C ARG A 128 13.04 0.41 -14.80
N LYS A 129 13.70 -0.55 -14.17
CA LYS A 129 14.56 -0.35 -12.99
C LYS A 129 15.58 0.78 -13.20
N GLU A 130 16.27 0.81 -14.32
CA GLU A 130 17.28 1.83 -14.58
C GLU A 130 16.70 3.26 -14.64
N GLU A 131 15.51 3.42 -15.23
CA GLU A 131 14.81 4.70 -15.23
C GLU A 131 14.35 5.08 -13.81
N ILE A 132 13.88 4.09 -13.05
CA ILE A 132 13.45 4.29 -11.65
C ILE A 132 14.63 4.68 -10.76
N LEU A 133 15.81 4.10 -10.93
CA LEU A 133 17.01 4.48 -10.19
C LEU A 133 17.36 5.95 -10.43
N ILE A 134 17.30 6.43 -11.66
CA ILE A 134 17.50 7.86 -11.98
C ILE A 134 16.43 8.73 -11.30
N GLY A 135 15.16 8.29 -11.33
CA GLY A 135 14.06 9.00 -10.66
C GLY A 135 14.23 9.05 -9.15
N LEU A 136 14.65 7.95 -8.52
CA LEU A 136 14.94 7.89 -7.08
C LEU A 136 16.08 8.84 -6.71
N GLU A 137 17.17 8.88 -7.50
CA GLU A 137 18.28 9.79 -7.27
C GLU A 137 17.83 11.25 -7.33
N ASN A 138 17.05 11.61 -8.35
CA ASN A 138 16.50 12.96 -8.48
C ASN A 138 15.62 13.35 -7.28
N ILE A 139 14.72 12.47 -6.83
CA ILE A 139 13.87 12.70 -5.68
C ILE A 139 14.71 12.82 -4.40
N LYS A 140 15.66 11.91 -4.17
CA LYS A 140 16.55 11.91 -3.00
C LYS A 140 17.29 13.25 -2.88
N ASN A 141 17.83 13.76 -3.99
CA ASN A 141 18.56 15.01 -4.04
C ASN A 141 17.66 16.23 -3.87
N ASN A 142 16.52 16.29 -4.58
CA ASN A 142 15.61 17.44 -4.56
C ASN A 142 14.93 17.62 -3.19
N ASP A 143 14.53 16.51 -2.56
CA ASP A 143 13.81 16.50 -1.30
C ASP A 143 14.77 16.42 -0.09
N ASN A 144 16.11 16.39 -0.34
CA ASN A 144 17.17 16.28 0.66
C ASN A 144 16.97 15.09 1.60
N LEU A 145 16.78 13.90 1.03
CA LEU A 145 16.56 12.68 1.78
C LEU A 145 17.89 11.96 2.10
N ASP A 146 17.98 11.42 3.31
CA ASP A 146 19.10 10.54 3.70
C ASP A 146 18.92 9.12 3.12
N PHE A 147 17.66 8.69 2.89
CA PHE A 147 17.31 7.35 2.44
C PHE A 147 16.12 7.37 1.50
N ILE A 148 16.10 6.53 0.46
CA ILE A 148 14.95 6.35 -0.42
C ILE A 148 14.77 4.89 -0.83
N LEU A 149 13.50 4.47 -0.97
CA LEU A 149 13.13 3.11 -1.33
C LEU A 149 11.87 3.11 -2.18
N LEU A 150 11.82 2.29 -3.23
CA LEU A 150 10.58 1.93 -3.91
C LEU A 150 10.29 0.44 -3.71
N SER A 151 9.24 0.13 -2.95
CA SER A 151 8.72 -1.23 -2.80
C SER A 151 7.77 -1.55 -3.95
N VAL A 152 8.10 -2.56 -4.74
CA VAL A 152 7.22 -3.15 -5.76
C VAL A 152 6.55 -4.37 -5.13
N VAL A 153 5.28 -4.22 -4.79
CA VAL A 153 4.51 -5.25 -4.08
C VAL A 153 3.63 -5.99 -5.05
N ASP A 154 4.01 -7.23 -5.36
CA ASP A 154 3.17 -8.17 -6.09
C ASP A 154 2.07 -8.66 -5.15
N ILE A 155 0.84 -8.25 -5.43
CA ILE A 155 -0.33 -8.60 -4.60
C ILE A 155 -0.85 -10.01 -4.86
N ILE A 156 -0.45 -10.64 -5.96
CA ILE A 156 -0.85 -12.01 -6.32
C ILE A 156 0.02 -13.02 -5.58
N TRP A 157 1.34 -12.83 -5.66
CA TRP A 157 2.32 -13.72 -5.04
C TRP A 157 2.75 -13.29 -3.63
N GLU A 158 2.14 -12.21 -3.11
CA GLU A 158 2.42 -11.65 -1.77
C GLU A 158 3.92 -11.40 -1.55
N LYS A 159 4.55 -10.82 -2.56
CA LYS A 159 6.00 -10.59 -2.58
C LYS A 159 6.32 -9.12 -2.71
N ASN A 160 7.30 -8.64 -1.93
CA ASN A 160 7.86 -7.30 -2.06
C ASN A 160 9.28 -7.39 -2.61
N THR A 161 9.47 -6.93 -3.85
CA THR A 161 10.78 -6.73 -4.45
C THR A 161 11.06 -5.23 -4.46
N SER A 162 11.97 -4.77 -3.62
CA SER A 162 12.27 -3.34 -3.49
C SER A 162 13.43 -2.92 -4.36
N ILE A 163 13.29 -1.74 -5.01
CA ILE A 163 14.37 -1.09 -5.76
C ILE A 163 15.10 -0.15 -4.80
N VAL A 164 16.42 -0.38 -4.65
CA VAL A 164 17.30 0.28 -3.70
C VAL A 164 18.34 1.10 -4.48
N LEU A 165 18.48 2.40 -4.16
CA LEU A 165 19.25 3.33 -4.98
C LEU A 165 20.75 3.09 -4.94
N ASP A 166 21.36 3.22 -3.77
CA ASP A 166 22.80 3.27 -3.63
C ASP A 166 23.34 2.33 -2.52
N TRP A 167 24.64 2.34 -2.32
CA TRP A 167 25.30 1.51 -1.31
C TRP A 167 24.83 1.83 0.12
N SER A 168 24.65 3.10 0.45
CA SER A 168 24.22 3.51 1.80
C SER A 168 22.79 3.04 2.10
N ASP A 169 21.89 3.12 1.12
CA ASP A 169 20.54 2.59 1.22
C ASP A 169 20.56 1.06 1.30
N SER A 170 21.47 0.40 0.56
CA SER A 170 21.63 -1.06 0.58
C SER A 170 22.06 -1.58 1.94
N GLU A 171 23.01 -0.94 2.61
CA GLU A 171 23.47 -1.33 3.95
C GLU A 171 22.33 -1.28 4.98
N ILE A 172 21.49 -0.25 4.90
CA ILE A 172 20.30 -0.12 5.76
C ILE A 172 19.33 -1.28 5.48
N ILE A 173 18.99 -1.54 4.22
CA ILE A 173 18.06 -2.56 3.81
C ILE A 173 18.54 -3.97 4.19
N GLU A 174 19.79 -4.28 3.92
CA GLU A 174 20.39 -5.57 4.29
C GLU A 174 20.34 -5.82 5.80
N THR A 175 20.65 -4.78 6.58
CA THR A 175 20.67 -4.87 8.05
C THR A 175 19.27 -4.99 8.64
N VAL A 176 18.33 -4.17 8.15
CA VAL A 176 16.97 -4.08 8.72
C VAL A 176 16.13 -5.31 8.38
N PHE A 177 16.25 -5.80 7.15
CA PHE A 177 15.35 -6.84 6.64
C PHE A 177 15.97 -8.23 6.53
N ASP A 178 17.24 -8.37 6.95
CA ASP A 178 17.99 -9.63 6.84
C ASP A 178 17.89 -10.23 5.43
N THR A 179 18.29 -9.42 4.46
CA THR A 179 18.26 -9.73 3.02
C THR A 179 19.57 -9.33 2.36
N LYS A 180 19.71 -9.60 1.07
CA LYS A 180 20.80 -9.10 0.26
C LYS A 180 20.27 -8.17 -0.82
N VAL A 181 21.04 -7.12 -1.12
CA VAL A 181 20.77 -6.26 -2.26
C VAL A 181 21.66 -6.68 -3.42
N GLU A 182 21.05 -7.19 -4.48
CA GLU A 182 21.74 -7.60 -5.70
C GLU A 182 21.18 -6.84 -6.89
N ASN A 183 22.03 -6.20 -7.68
CA ASN A 183 21.61 -5.39 -8.82
C ASN A 183 20.53 -4.35 -8.49
N ASN A 184 20.69 -3.64 -7.36
CA ASN A 184 19.73 -2.66 -6.85
C ASN A 184 18.34 -3.23 -6.48
N LEU A 185 18.22 -4.55 -6.30
CA LEU A 185 16.99 -5.22 -5.90
C LEU A 185 17.19 -5.93 -4.56
N ALA A 186 16.19 -5.81 -3.69
CA ALA A 186 16.11 -6.52 -2.41
C ALA A 186 14.78 -7.28 -2.30
N ASP A 187 14.84 -8.54 -1.86
CA ASP A 187 13.64 -9.31 -1.54
C ASP A 187 13.23 -9.04 -0.08
N LEU A 188 12.19 -8.22 0.11
CA LEU A 188 11.62 -7.98 1.44
C LEU A 188 10.55 -9.01 1.83
N LYS A 189 10.50 -10.12 1.10
CA LYS A 189 9.58 -11.24 1.36
C LYS A 189 8.12 -10.79 1.33
N ASN A 190 7.32 -11.18 2.32
CA ASN A 190 5.89 -10.87 2.44
C ASN A 190 5.60 -9.54 3.18
N ARG A 191 6.48 -8.56 3.10
CA ARG A 191 6.22 -7.22 3.67
C ARG A 191 5.38 -6.37 2.72
N LEU A 192 4.08 -6.62 2.70
CA LEU A 192 3.13 -5.96 1.79
C LEU A 192 2.72 -4.57 2.28
N SER A 193 2.76 -4.33 3.60
CA SER A 193 2.33 -3.08 4.20
C SER A 193 3.49 -2.19 4.61
N ARG A 194 3.67 -1.05 3.91
CA ARG A 194 4.61 -0.01 4.32
C ARG A 194 4.41 0.37 5.78
N LYS A 195 3.17 0.70 6.18
CA LYS A 195 2.84 1.24 7.52
C LYS A 195 3.07 0.23 8.64
N LYS A 196 2.72 -1.04 8.44
CA LYS A 196 2.74 -2.05 9.51
C LYS A 196 3.98 -2.93 9.52
N GLN A 197 4.73 -3.00 8.41
CA GLN A 197 5.82 -3.96 8.26
C GLN A 197 7.15 -3.29 7.89
N VAL A 198 7.16 -2.32 6.95
CA VAL A 198 8.40 -1.69 6.51
C VAL A 198 8.82 -0.56 7.46
N VAL A 199 7.93 0.39 7.73
CA VAL A 199 8.22 1.57 8.57
C VAL A 199 8.57 1.19 10.01
N PRO A 200 7.88 0.25 10.69
CA PRO A 200 8.26 -0.13 12.06
C PRO A 200 9.65 -0.74 12.15
N ASP A 201 10.06 -1.57 11.18
CA ASP A 201 11.39 -2.18 11.16
C ASP A 201 12.48 -1.11 10.98
N LEU A 202 12.27 -0.15 10.06
CA LEU A 202 13.17 1.01 9.88
C LEU A 202 13.21 1.90 11.13
N THR A 203 12.05 2.17 11.75
CA THR A 203 11.99 2.96 13.00
C THR A 203 12.80 2.30 14.10
N ASN A 204 12.71 1.00 14.28
CA ASN A 204 13.48 0.25 15.26
C ASN A 204 15.00 0.29 14.98
N TYR A 205 15.40 0.34 13.73
CA TYR A 205 16.80 0.46 13.34
C TYR A 205 17.38 1.84 13.68
N PHE A 206 16.70 2.91 13.29
CA PHE A 206 17.19 4.28 13.48
C PHE A 206 17.06 4.80 14.93
N ASN A 207 16.30 4.13 15.79
CA ASN A 207 16.16 4.47 17.20
C ASN A 207 17.17 3.73 18.12
N LYS A 208 18.05 2.92 17.55
CA LYS A 208 19.16 2.27 18.29
C LYS A 208 20.36 3.20 18.40
#